data_e0f00f4be54a58505b3f214804624a99
#
_entry.id   e0f00f4be54a58505b3f214804624a99
#
_cell.length_a   1.000
_cell.length_b   1.000
_cell.length_c   1.000
_cell.angle_alpha   90.00
_cell.angle_beta   90.00
_cell.angle_gamma   90.00
#
_symmetry.space_group_name_H-M   'P 1'
#
loop_
_entity.id
_entity.type
_entity.pdbx_description
1 polymer ?
#
loop_
_entity_poly.entity_id
_entity_poly.type
_entity_poly.pdbx_seq_one_letter_code
_entity_poly.pdbx_strand_id
1 'polypeptide(L)'
;MGQARIRVNARKCLLLLCASSFALPAMRAEVCDPKAFQGAYGLFMNGAATIGSATRPIVVVGRLALNDSGNLTGVSSASFTGLILGNGVTGKYEAHDDCSVAWTLQDTSGSFQHFAGTMSADGRRVAFRQTDPGGPEGGTLRRTMDGCSASSLAGTFYATASGTTIDVNTAIDSGSVSFRGVVIADGAHNLLFVPGPDDQAVLAGSYDVQPDCFVGLVLELPAGGNKTTKMHFRAIVVDNGREVLAMQTDPGTAVEFRLIAK
;
A
#
# COMPACT_ATOMS: atom_id res chain seq x y z
N MET A 1 -31.38 82.56 0.17
CA MET A 1 -30.69 81.68 -0.76
C MET A 1 -29.18 81.75 -0.52
N GLY A 2 -28.65 80.97 0.33
CA GLY A 2 -27.25 81.02 0.76
C GLY A 2 -26.49 79.78 0.26
N GLN A 3 -25.50 79.99 -0.55
CA GLN A 3 -24.60 78.95 -0.99
C GLN A 3 -23.44 78.75 0.03
N ALA A 4 -23.36 77.64 0.67
CA ALA A 4 -22.22 77.30 1.53
C ALA A 4 -21.11 76.69 0.65
N ARG A 5 -19.93 77.34 0.65
CA ARG A 5 -18.71 76.80 0.06
C ARG A 5 -18.00 75.93 1.08
N ILE A 6 -17.87 74.62 0.81
CA ILE A 6 -17.04 73.68 1.56
C ILE A 6 -15.62 73.75 1.00
N ARG A 7 -14.64 74.13 1.87
CA ARG A 7 -13.20 74.05 1.58
C ARG A 7 -12.71 72.68 1.97
N VAL A 8 -12.21 71.93 0.99
CA VAL A 8 -11.54 70.61 1.24
C VAL A 8 -10.04 70.88 1.45
N ASN A 9 -9.57 70.64 2.65
CA ASN A 9 -8.14 70.65 2.98
C ASN A 9 -7.48 69.38 2.48
N ALA A 10 -6.59 69.47 1.51
CA ALA A 10 -5.74 68.40 1.04
C ALA A 10 -4.66 68.13 2.08
N ARG A 11 -4.83 67.14 2.93
CA ARG A 11 -3.76 66.56 3.75
C ARG A 11 -2.99 65.57 2.91
N LYS A 12 -1.69 65.83 2.72
CA LYS A 12 -0.71 64.94 2.09
C LYS A 12 -0.59 63.63 2.90
N CYS A 13 -1.18 62.56 2.40
CA CYS A 13 -0.88 61.21 2.91
C CYS A 13 0.40 60.72 2.23
N LEU A 14 1.49 60.72 3.00
CA LEU A 14 2.77 60.11 2.63
C LEU A 14 2.63 58.59 2.80
N LEU A 15 2.40 57.86 1.71
CA LEU A 15 2.38 56.40 1.70
C LEU A 15 3.84 55.87 1.84
N LEU A 16 4.20 55.43 3.05
CA LEU A 16 5.37 54.58 3.28
C LEU A 16 5.07 53.21 2.71
N LEU A 17 5.60 52.86 1.55
CA LEU A 17 5.68 51.48 1.06
C LEU A 17 6.71 50.72 1.88
N CYS A 18 6.27 50.02 2.92
CA CYS A 18 7.06 48.98 3.54
C CYS A 18 7.16 47.76 2.58
N ALA A 19 8.25 47.71 1.82
CA ALA A 19 8.61 46.51 1.06
C ALA A 19 9.00 45.38 2.05
N SER A 20 8.02 44.60 2.49
CA SER A 20 8.26 43.37 3.25
C SER A 20 8.78 42.36 2.25
N SER A 21 10.12 42.18 2.23
CA SER A 21 10.76 41.09 1.51
C SER A 21 10.37 39.76 2.23
N PHE A 22 9.33 39.10 1.76
CA PHE A 22 9.06 37.72 2.12
C PHE A 22 10.19 36.87 1.53
N ALA A 23 11.21 36.60 2.34
CA ALA A 23 12.16 35.53 2.05
C ALA A 23 11.39 34.22 2.12
N LEU A 24 10.96 33.69 0.96
CA LEU A 24 10.46 32.33 0.87
C LEU A 24 11.59 31.41 1.34
N PRO A 25 11.35 30.53 2.34
CA PRO A 25 12.34 29.52 2.68
C PRO A 25 12.63 28.72 1.42
N ALA A 26 13.89 28.71 0.99
CA ALA A 26 14.31 27.83 -0.08
C ALA A 26 13.99 26.38 0.36
N MET A 27 12.98 25.76 -0.23
CA MET A 27 12.74 24.33 -0.06
C MET A 27 14.01 23.61 -0.55
N ARG A 28 14.84 23.16 0.38
CA ARG A 28 15.93 22.27 0.04
C ARG A 28 15.29 21.01 -0.52
N ALA A 29 15.61 20.67 -1.77
CA ALA A 29 15.27 19.36 -2.31
C ALA A 29 15.83 18.29 -1.35
N GLU A 30 15.01 17.32 -1.01
CA GLU A 30 15.44 16.18 -0.23
C GLU A 30 16.47 15.41 -1.05
N VAL A 31 17.63 15.13 -0.49
CA VAL A 31 18.70 14.36 -1.15
C VAL A 31 18.67 12.96 -0.57
N CYS A 32 18.50 11.98 -1.43
CA CYS A 32 18.47 10.58 -1.07
C CYS A 32 19.83 9.92 -1.32
N ASP A 33 20.17 8.92 -0.50
CA ASP A 33 21.25 7.99 -0.82
C ASP A 33 20.68 6.86 -1.70
N PRO A 34 21.09 6.72 -2.98
CA PRO A 34 20.65 5.62 -3.84
C PRO A 34 20.90 4.23 -3.24
N LYS A 35 21.93 4.09 -2.40
CA LYS A 35 22.22 2.82 -1.70
C LYS A 35 21.19 2.48 -0.62
N ALA A 36 20.46 3.47 -0.11
CA ALA A 36 19.36 3.22 0.83
C ALA A 36 18.24 2.39 0.22
N PHE A 37 18.17 2.29 -1.11
CA PHE A 37 17.17 1.45 -1.81
C PHE A 37 17.59 -0.03 -1.93
N GLN A 38 18.68 -0.46 -1.31
CA GLN A 38 19.08 -1.87 -1.25
C GLN A 38 18.39 -2.60 -0.10
N GLY A 39 18.23 -3.92 -0.22
CA GLY A 39 17.68 -4.79 0.82
C GLY A 39 16.31 -5.37 0.48
N ALA A 40 15.58 -5.82 1.49
CA ALA A 40 14.31 -6.50 1.31
C ALA A 40 13.11 -5.59 1.54
N TYR A 41 12.11 -5.71 0.67
CA TYR A 41 10.88 -4.92 0.71
C TYR A 41 9.66 -5.81 0.56
N GLY A 42 8.61 -5.49 1.31
CA GLY A 42 7.26 -5.92 0.98
C GLY A 42 6.71 -5.07 -0.15
N LEU A 43 6.22 -5.73 -1.18
CA LEU A 43 5.50 -5.15 -2.30
C LEU A 43 4.01 -5.22 -2.00
N PHE A 44 3.34 -4.10 -2.15
CA PHE A 44 1.89 -4.04 -2.24
C PHE A 44 1.49 -3.20 -3.46
N MET A 45 0.62 -3.74 -4.28
CA MET A 45 0.14 -3.06 -5.47
C MET A 45 -1.35 -3.35 -5.65
N ASN A 46 -2.10 -2.35 -6.05
CA ASN A 46 -3.49 -2.48 -6.41
C ASN A 46 -3.81 -1.61 -7.62
N GLY A 47 -4.96 -1.82 -8.21
CA GLY A 47 -5.40 -1.08 -9.38
C GLY A 47 -6.26 -1.95 -10.28
N ALA A 48 -6.05 -1.79 -11.57
CA ALA A 48 -6.77 -2.55 -12.57
C ALA A 48 -5.82 -2.93 -13.72
N ALA A 49 -5.87 -4.16 -14.13
CA ALA A 49 -5.12 -4.65 -15.30
C ALA A 49 -6.06 -4.73 -16.51
N THR A 50 -5.58 -4.32 -17.67
CA THR A 50 -6.33 -4.42 -18.93
C THR A 50 -5.97 -5.72 -19.63
N ILE A 51 -6.99 -6.56 -19.86
CA ILE A 51 -6.88 -7.83 -20.59
C ILE A 51 -7.79 -7.76 -21.80
N GLY A 52 -7.19 -7.69 -22.98
CA GLY A 52 -7.95 -7.44 -24.19
C GLY A 52 -8.66 -6.10 -24.13
N SER A 53 -9.99 -6.08 -24.14
CA SER A 53 -10.80 -4.87 -24.00
C SER A 53 -11.38 -4.68 -22.60
N ALA A 54 -11.11 -5.57 -21.65
CA ALA A 54 -11.69 -5.53 -20.31
C ALA A 54 -10.67 -5.07 -19.27
N THR A 55 -11.08 -4.12 -18.42
CA THR A 55 -10.32 -3.69 -17.24
C THR A 55 -10.79 -4.49 -16.04
N ARG A 56 -9.85 -5.07 -15.29
CA ARG A 56 -10.11 -5.98 -14.17
C ARG A 56 -9.35 -5.55 -12.93
N PRO A 57 -9.96 -5.61 -11.74
CA PRO A 57 -9.27 -5.31 -10.50
C PRO A 57 -8.14 -6.30 -10.26
N ILE A 58 -7.04 -5.79 -9.70
CA ILE A 58 -5.88 -6.57 -9.29
C ILE A 58 -5.42 -6.12 -7.91
N VAL A 59 -5.01 -7.07 -7.08
CA VAL A 59 -4.31 -6.82 -5.83
C VAL A 59 -3.11 -7.75 -5.78
N VAL A 60 -1.94 -7.20 -5.46
CA VAL A 60 -0.67 -7.94 -5.41
C VAL A 60 0.00 -7.72 -4.06
N VAL A 61 0.47 -8.80 -3.48
CA VAL A 61 1.39 -8.79 -2.33
C VAL A 61 2.63 -9.60 -2.70
N GLY A 62 3.79 -9.06 -2.39
CA GLY A 62 5.05 -9.73 -2.71
C GLY A 62 6.19 -9.34 -1.79
N ARG A 63 7.32 -9.97 -2.00
CA ARG A 63 8.60 -9.62 -1.40
C ARG A 63 9.64 -9.50 -2.48
N LEU A 64 10.34 -8.37 -2.48
CA LEU A 64 11.45 -8.08 -3.38
C LEU A 64 12.74 -7.96 -2.57
N ALA A 65 13.82 -8.52 -3.08
CA ALA A 65 15.17 -8.34 -2.57
C ALA A 65 16.01 -7.64 -3.64
N LEU A 66 16.56 -6.48 -3.27
CA LEU A 66 17.34 -5.59 -4.13
C LEU A 66 18.80 -5.65 -3.69
N ASN A 67 19.71 -5.96 -4.61
CA ASN A 67 21.15 -6.06 -4.32
C ASN A 67 21.92 -4.82 -4.78
N ASP A 68 23.19 -4.75 -4.42
CA ASP A 68 24.13 -3.66 -4.77
C ASP A 68 24.47 -3.58 -6.25
N SER A 69 24.19 -4.61 -7.02
CA SER A 69 24.45 -4.68 -8.46
C SER A 69 23.26 -4.21 -9.32
N GLY A 70 22.23 -3.61 -8.69
CA GLY A 70 21.06 -3.12 -9.41
C GLY A 70 20.08 -4.22 -9.85
N ASN A 71 20.23 -5.43 -9.33
CA ASN A 71 19.30 -6.51 -9.62
C ASN A 71 18.27 -6.67 -8.49
N LEU A 72 17.09 -7.09 -8.86
CA LEU A 72 16.06 -7.49 -7.92
C LEU A 72 15.58 -8.91 -8.21
N THR A 73 15.21 -9.60 -7.15
CA THR A 73 14.57 -10.92 -7.20
C THR A 73 13.44 -10.94 -6.17
N GLY A 74 12.47 -11.82 -6.35
CA GLY A 74 11.39 -11.91 -5.38
C GLY A 74 10.34 -12.93 -5.74
N VAL A 75 9.28 -12.89 -4.97
CA VAL A 75 8.05 -13.64 -5.20
C VAL A 75 6.85 -12.73 -5.00
N SER A 76 5.83 -12.92 -5.79
CA SER A 76 4.57 -12.20 -5.66
C SER A 76 3.39 -13.15 -5.69
N SER A 77 2.30 -12.74 -5.09
CA SER A 77 0.98 -13.34 -5.23
C SER A 77 0.03 -12.26 -5.68
N ALA A 78 -0.76 -12.55 -6.68
CA ALA A 78 -1.73 -11.64 -7.25
C ALA A 78 -3.12 -12.25 -7.22
N SER A 79 -4.13 -11.49 -6.82
CA SER A 79 -5.51 -11.76 -7.17
C SER A 79 -5.81 -11.02 -8.47
N PHE A 80 -6.02 -11.77 -9.52
CA PHE A 80 -6.25 -11.29 -10.86
C PHE A 80 -7.54 -11.88 -11.40
N THR A 81 -8.54 -11.04 -11.63
CA THR A 81 -9.90 -11.51 -12.01
C THR A 81 -10.49 -12.55 -11.04
N GLY A 82 -10.13 -12.48 -9.76
CA GLY A 82 -10.53 -13.46 -8.76
C GLY A 82 -9.77 -14.79 -8.81
N LEU A 83 -8.80 -14.92 -9.72
CA LEU A 83 -7.84 -16.03 -9.73
C LEU A 83 -6.60 -15.66 -8.92
N ILE A 84 -6.13 -16.59 -8.11
CA ILE A 84 -4.93 -16.39 -7.31
C ILE A 84 -3.73 -16.99 -8.03
N LEU A 85 -2.78 -16.12 -8.37
CA LEU A 85 -1.57 -16.46 -9.08
C LEU A 85 -0.37 -16.23 -8.15
N GLY A 86 0.60 -17.15 -8.17
CA GLY A 86 1.87 -16.99 -7.48
C GLY A 86 3.03 -17.08 -8.48
N ASN A 87 3.91 -16.07 -8.47
CA ASN A 87 5.00 -15.98 -9.43
C ASN A 87 6.32 -15.64 -8.73
N GLY A 88 7.40 -16.31 -9.18
CA GLY A 88 8.75 -15.79 -9.02
C GLY A 88 8.94 -14.58 -9.92
N VAL A 89 9.62 -13.56 -9.44
CA VAL A 89 9.92 -12.35 -10.20
C VAL A 89 11.40 -12.03 -10.14
N THR A 90 11.92 -11.53 -11.26
CA THR A 90 13.30 -11.01 -11.38
C THR A 90 13.25 -9.65 -12.07
N GLY A 91 14.32 -8.87 -11.96
CA GLY A 91 14.39 -7.61 -12.68
C GLY A 91 15.62 -6.80 -12.33
N LYS A 92 15.57 -5.54 -12.73
CA LYS A 92 16.60 -4.55 -12.47
C LYS A 92 15.97 -3.30 -11.88
N TYR A 93 16.78 -2.55 -11.14
CA TYR A 93 16.36 -1.27 -10.59
C TYR A 93 17.46 -0.21 -10.72
N GLU A 94 17.03 1.04 -10.70
CA GLU A 94 17.86 2.23 -10.62
C GLU A 94 17.29 3.16 -9.55
N ALA A 95 18.17 3.79 -8.78
CA ALA A 95 17.80 4.79 -7.77
C ALA A 95 18.73 6.00 -7.91
N HIS A 96 18.18 7.19 -7.69
CA HIS A 96 18.88 8.46 -7.89
C HIS A 96 18.88 9.32 -6.62
N ASP A 97 19.77 10.30 -6.57
CA ASP A 97 19.93 11.23 -5.45
C ASP A 97 18.78 12.24 -5.32
N ASP A 98 17.95 12.39 -6.35
CA ASP A 98 16.69 13.13 -6.31
C ASP A 98 15.52 12.32 -5.74
N CYS A 99 15.79 11.16 -5.14
CA CYS A 99 14.82 10.21 -4.61
C CYS A 99 13.97 9.48 -5.66
N SER A 100 14.19 9.70 -6.94
CA SER A 100 13.50 8.94 -7.98
C SER A 100 14.07 7.52 -8.07
N VAL A 101 13.16 6.56 -8.31
CA VAL A 101 13.49 5.15 -8.52
C VAL A 101 12.71 4.59 -9.69
N ALA A 102 13.34 3.68 -10.43
CA ALA A 102 12.69 2.95 -11.49
C ALA A 102 13.11 1.48 -11.43
N TRP A 103 12.21 0.58 -11.81
CA TRP A 103 12.54 -0.84 -11.91
C TRP A 103 11.68 -1.57 -12.93
N THR A 104 12.16 -2.73 -13.30
CA THR A 104 11.42 -3.70 -14.10
C THR A 104 11.15 -4.95 -13.27
N LEU A 105 10.02 -5.59 -13.49
CA LEU A 105 9.74 -6.94 -13.05
C LEU A 105 9.52 -7.82 -14.28
N GLN A 106 10.11 -8.99 -14.27
CA GLN A 106 9.83 -10.06 -15.20
C GLN A 106 9.31 -11.25 -14.40
N ASP A 107 8.14 -11.72 -14.73
CA ASP A 107 7.56 -12.92 -14.14
C ASP A 107 8.03 -14.20 -14.86
N THR A 108 7.61 -15.35 -14.36
CA THR A 108 7.96 -16.67 -14.92
C THR A 108 7.38 -16.91 -16.32
N SER A 109 6.41 -16.12 -16.77
CA SER A 109 5.88 -16.17 -18.14
C SER A 109 6.76 -15.41 -19.13
N GLY A 110 7.72 -14.64 -18.64
CA GLY A 110 8.58 -13.77 -19.44
C GLY A 110 7.99 -12.38 -19.70
N SER A 111 6.82 -12.07 -19.14
CA SER A 111 6.22 -10.74 -19.25
C SER A 111 7.00 -9.72 -18.44
N PHE A 112 7.19 -8.53 -19.01
CA PHE A 112 7.84 -7.41 -18.35
C PHE A 112 6.82 -6.37 -17.91
N GLN A 113 7.07 -5.80 -16.74
CA GLN A 113 6.36 -4.64 -16.21
C GLN A 113 7.38 -3.59 -15.79
N HIS A 114 7.09 -2.33 -16.06
CA HIS A 114 7.95 -1.20 -15.74
C HIS A 114 7.28 -0.31 -14.69
N PHE A 115 8.08 0.15 -13.74
CA PHE A 115 7.60 0.96 -12.63
C PHE A 115 8.50 2.16 -12.41
N ALA A 116 7.91 3.27 -11.99
CA ALA A 116 8.63 4.44 -11.52
C ALA A 116 8.00 4.94 -10.22
N GLY A 117 8.83 5.48 -9.34
CA GLY A 117 8.38 5.93 -8.03
C GLY A 117 9.30 6.93 -7.38
N THR A 118 8.95 7.27 -6.15
CA THR A 118 9.74 8.15 -5.29
C THR A 118 9.98 7.44 -3.96
N MET A 119 11.22 7.35 -3.54
CA MET A 119 11.58 6.80 -2.23
C MET A 119 11.67 7.90 -1.16
N SER A 120 11.42 7.51 0.10
CA SER A 120 11.74 8.35 1.25
C SER A 120 13.26 8.46 1.42
N ALA A 121 13.75 9.55 2.01
CA ALA A 121 15.21 9.79 2.18
C ALA A 121 15.93 8.66 2.92
N ASP A 122 15.25 7.98 3.83
CA ASP A 122 15.77 6.82 4.57
C ASP A 122 15.70 5.50 3.77
N GLY A 123 15.19 5.52 2.52
CA GLY A 123 15.02 4.36 1.67
C GLY A 123 14.00 3.33 2.17
N ARG A 124 13.26 3.61 3.24
CA ARG A 124 12.36 2.62 3.84
C ARG A 124 11.02 2.46 3.13
N ARG A 125 10.64 3.46 2.36
CA ARG A 125 9.34 3.54 1.70
C ARG A 125 9.49 4.03 0.28
N VAL A 126 8.72 3.43 -0.63
CA VAL A 126 8.59 3.90 -2.01
C VAL A 126 7.12 3.94 -2.36
N ALA A 127 6.67 5.07 -2.88
CA ALA A 127 5.39 5.15 -3.58
C ALA A 127 5.67 5.04 -5.08
N PHE A 128 4.92 4.20 -5.79
CA PHE A 128 5.19 3.94 -7.20
C PHE A 128 3.92 3.75 -8.03
N ARG A 129 4.11 3.76 -9.32
CA ARG A 129 3.10 3.39 -10.31
C ARG A 129 3.74 2.61 -11.45
N GLN A 130 2.96 1.81 -12.13
CA GLN A 130 3.32 1.19 -13.38
C GLN A 130 3.39 2.25 -14.49
N THR A 131 4.35 2.10 -15.41
CA THR A 131 4.57 3.05 -16.51
C THR A 131 4.19 2.48 -17.86
N ASP A 132 3.86 1.20 -17.93
CA ASP A 132 3.40 0.56 -19.15
C ASP A 132 2.04 1.10 -19.59
N PRO A 133 1.79 1.23 -20.91
CA PRO A 133 0.49 1.65 -21.41
C PRO A 133 -0.63 0.71 -20.97
N GLY A 134 -1.71 1.28 -20.43
CA GLY A 134 -2.88 0.51 -19.96
C GLY A 134 -2.72 -0.18 -18.61
N GLY A 135 -1.63 0.06 -17.89
CA GLY A 135 -1.42 -0.42 -16.52
C GLY A 135 -1.60 0.70 -15.49
N PRO A 136 -2.82 1.03 -15.05
CA PRO A 136 -3.04 2.06 -14.02
C PRO A 136 -2.77 1.52 -12.59
N GLU A 137 -1.86 0.57 -12.47
CA GLU A 137 -1.53 -0.03 -11.19
C GLU A 137 -0.54 0.86 -10.43
N GLY A 138 -0.75 0.96 -9.14
CA GLY A 138 0.13 1.68 -8.24
C GLY A 138 0.27 0.99 -6.91
N GLY A 139 1.23 1.43 -6.11
CA GLY A 139 1.43 0.79 -4.84
C GLY A 139 2.57 1.34 -4.01
N THR A 140 3.05 0.51 -3.12
CA THR A 140 4.14 0.86 -2.22
C THR A 140 5.11 -0.31 -2.06
N LEU A 141 6.40 0.04 -1.94
CA LEU A 141 7.40 -0.81 -1.32
C LEU A 141 7.64 -0.34 0.10
N ARG A 142 7.71 -1.27 1.04
CA ARG A 142 7.99 -1.02 2.45
C ARG A 142 9.10 -1.94 2.91
N ARG A 143 10.09 -1.39 3.60
CA ARG A 143 11.20 -2.20 4.14
C ARG A 143 10.68 -3.33 5.01
N THR A 144 11.10 -4.58 4.76
CA THR A 144 10.87 -5.71 5.68
C THR A 144 11.97 -5.77 6.73
N MET A 145 11.79 -6.64 7.72
CA MET A 145 12.84 -7.04 8.64
C MET A 145 13.76 -8.10 7.98
N ASP A 146 14.92 -8.32 8.56
CA ASP A 146 15.86 -9.36 8.08
C ASP A 146 15.36 -10.78 8.40
N GLY A 147 14.43 -10.91 9.33
CA GLY A 147 13.75 -12.16 9.67
C GLY A 147 12.51 -11.90 10.50
N CYS A 148 11.52 -12.77 10.34
CA CYS A 148 10.24 -12.68 11.03
C CYS A 148 9.89 -13.97 11.74
N SER A 149 9.03 -13.85 12.75
CA SER A 149 8.44 -14.95 13.51
C SER A 149 7.04 -14.54 13.97
N ALA A 150 6.30 -15.45 14.60
CA ALA A 150 4.97 -15.14 15.11
C ALA A 150 4.96 -13.91 16.04
N SER A 151 6.01 -13.70 16.83
CA SER A 151 6.16 -12.55 17.72
C SER A 151 6.33 -11.21 16.96
N SER A 152 6.72 -11.24 15.70
CA SER A 152 6.80 -10.03 14.86
C SER A 152 5.43 -9.40 14.58
N LEU A 153 4.36 -10.15 14.84
CA LEU A 153 2.97 -9.72 14.66
C LEU A 153 2.24 -9.53 16.01
N ALA A 154 2.96 -9.61 17.13
CA ALA A 154 2.35 -9.42 18.45
C ALA A 154 1.90 -7.98 18.64
N GLY A 155 0.64 -7.77 19.02
CA GLY A 155 0.13 -6.43 19.34
C GLY A 155 -1.29 -6.16 18.87
N THR A 156 -1.63 -4.88 18.89
CA THR A 156 -2.94 -4.38 18.46
C THR A 156 -2.77 -3.52 17.23
N PHE A 157 -3.60 -3.77 16.22
CA PHE A 157 -3.54 -3.11 14.91
C PHE A 157 -4.90 -2.54 14.54
N TYR A 158 -4.91 -1.36 13.93
CA TYR A 158 -6.05 -0.91 13.15
C TYR A 158 -6.10 -1.71 11.85
N ALA A 159 -7.27 -2.25 11.53
CA ALA A 159 -7.50 -3.08 10.36
C ALA A 159 -8.44 -2.38 9.40
N THR A 160 -8.08 -2.38 8.13
CA THR A 160 -8.93 -1.93 7.02
C THR A 160 -8.88 -2.93 5.89
N ALA A 161 -10.04 -3.21 5.30
CA ALA A 161 -10.16 -3.96 4.07
C ALA A 161 -11.00 -3.19 3.06
N SER A 162 -10.62 -3.28 1.80
CA SER A 162 -11.41 -2.74 0.68
C SER A 162 -11.14 -3.55 -0.59
N GLY A 163 -12.11 -3.57 -1.46
CA GLY A 163 -12.00 -4.29 -2.72
C GLY A 163 -13.33 -4.73 -3.28
N THR A 164 -13.30 -5.76 -4.08
CA THR A 164 -14.48 -6.28 -4.78
C THR A 164 -14.50 -7.81 -4.76
N THR A 165 -15.70 -8.36 -4.80
CA THR A 165 -15.94 -9.76 -5.16
C THR A 165 -16.15 -9.86 -6.68
N ILE A 166 -15.71 -10.96 -7.26
CA ILE A 166 -15.71 -11.18 -8.71
C ILE A 166 -16.36 -12.53 -8.98
N ASP A 167 -17.31 -12.55 -9.88
CA ASP A 167 -17.81 -13.81 -10.41
C ASP A 167 -16.74 -14.41 -11.33
N VAL A 168 -16.12 -15.51 -10.89
CA VAL A 168 -15.00 -16.16 -11.60
C VAL A 168 -15.39 -16.72 -12.97
N ASN A 169 -16.68 -16.98 -13.21
CA ASN A 169 -17.15 -17.51 -14.50
C ASN A 169 -17.30 -16.41 -15.54
N THR A 170 -17.73 -15.23 -15.13
CA THR A 170 -17.95 -14.08 -16.03
C THR A 170 -16.84 -13.05 -15.92
N ALA A 171 -15.99 -13.14 -14.88
CA ALA A 171 -14.98 -12.17 -14.51
C ALA A 171 -15.56 -10.74 -14.34
N ILE A 172 -16.80 -10.63 -13.87
CA ILE A 172 -17.51 -9.37 -13.63
C ILE A 172 -17.54 -9.11 -12.12
N ASP A 173 -17.37 -7.85 -11.71
CA ASP A 173 -17.52 -7.44 -10.33
C ASP A 173 -18.92 -7.76 -9.83
N SER A 174 -19.02 -8.51 -8.74
CA SER A 174 -20.29 -9.00 -8.18
C SER A 174 -20.66 -8.30 -6.88
N GLY A 175 -19.75 -7.51 -6.29
CA GLY A 175 -20.03 -6.75 -5.08
C GLY A 175 -18.79 -6.01 -4.57
N SER A 176 -18.99 -5.03 -3.69
CA SER A 176 -17.91 -4.34 -2.99
C SER A 176 -17.70 -4.93 -1.60
N VAL A 177 -16.44 -4.98 -1.17
CA VAL A 177 -16.04 -5.36 0.19
C VAL A 177 -15.41 -4.15 0.86
N SER A 178 -15.90 -3.80 2.04
CA SER A 178 -15.28 -2.78 2.88
C SER A 178 -15.59 -3.09 4.34
N PHE A 179 -14.55 -3.25 5.14
CA PHE A 179 -14.71 -3.36 6.59
C PHE A 179 -13.53 -2.70 7.33
N ARG A 180 -13.78 -2.34 8.57
CA ARG A 180 -12.81 -1.73 9.48
C ARG A 180 -12.93 -2.36 10.85
N GLY A 181 -11.82 -2.39 11.58
CA GLY A 181 -11.82 -2.91 12.93
C GLY A 181 -10.45 -2.84 13.59
N VAL A 182 -10.28 -3.67 14.59
CA VAL A 182 -9.04 -3.84 15.33
C VAL A 182 -8.67 -5.31 15.31
N VAL A 183 -7.44 -5.61 14.94
CA VAL A 183 -6.84 -6.93 15.09
C VAL A 183 -5.97 -6.94 16.34
N ILE A 184 -6.14 -7.97 17.16
CA ILE A 184 -5.30 -8.25 18.33
C ILE A 184 -4.61 -9.58 18.05
N ALA A 185 -3.29 -9.57 17.91
CA ALA A 185 -2.48 -10.76 17.69
C ALA A 185 -1.64 -11.07 18.95
N ASP A 186 -1.64 -12.32 19.37
CA ASP A 186 -1.03 -12.75 20.64
C ASP A 186 0.49 -13.01 20.57
N GLY A 187 1.07 -13.00 19.37
CA GLY A 187 2.46 -13.38 19.14
C GLY A 187 2.70 -14.89 19.13
N ALA A 188 1.65 -15.70 19.23
CA ALA A 188 1.66 -17.17 19.31
C ALA A 188 0.64 -17.80 18.35
N HIS A 189 0.50 -17.23 17.16
CA HIS A 189 -0.33 -17.71 16.04
C HIS A 189 -1.84 -17.49 16.15
N ASN A 190 -2.37 -16.87 17.21
CA ASN A 190 -3.80 -16.54 17.29
C ASN A 190 -4.04 -15.05 17.12
N LEU A 191 -5.18 -14.73 16.54
CA LEU A 191 -5.65 -13.37 16.41
C LEU A 191 -7.16 -13.26 16.68
N LEU A 192 -7.58 -12.07 17.09
CA LEU A 192 -8.97 -11.68 17.18
C LEU A 192 -9.18 -10.46 16.30
N PHE A 193 -10.20 -10.47 15.46
CA PHE A 193 -10.67 -9.29 14.78
C PHE A 193 -11.92 -8.77 15.45
N VAL A 194 -11.84 -7.53 15.92
CA VAL A 194 -12.94 -6.80 16.54
C VAL A 194 -13.41 -5.77 15.51
N PRO A 195 -14.57 -5.98 14.87
CA PRO A 195 -15.09 -5.06 13.88
C PRO A 195 -15.47 -3.71 14.51
N GLY A 196 -15.71 -2.71 13.65
CA GLY A 196 -16.18 -1.40 14.06
C GLY A 196 -17.56 -1.46 14.73
N PRO A 197 -18.05 -0.33 15.24
CA PRO A 197 -19.24 -0.28 16.09
C PRO A 197 -20.55 -0.77 15.43
N ASP A 198 -20.56 -0.86 14.12
CA ASP A 198 -21.73 -1.30 13.35
C ASP A 198 -21.81 -2.83 13.21
N ASP A 199 -20.74 -3.56 13.52
CA ASP A 199 -20.63 -5.02 13.44
C ASP A 199 -20.37 -5.62 14.82
N GLN A 200 -21.20 -6.55 15.26
CA GLN A 200 -21.18 -7.06 16.64
C GLN A 200 -20.39 -8.36 16.86
N ALA A 201 -19.94 -9.01 15.81
CA ALA A 201 -19.30 -10.31 15.92
C ALA A 201 -17.77 -10.20 15.96
N VAL A 202 -17.16 -10.48 17.09
CA VAL A 202 -15.71 -10.71 17.19
C VAL A 202 -15.37 -12.00 16.42
N LEU A 203 -14.43 -11.90 15.49
CA LEU A 203 -13.99 -13.04 14.68
C LEU A 203 -12.69 -13.59 15.27
N ALA A 204 -12.66 -14.89 15.48
CA ALA A 204 -11.42 -15.59 15.78
C ALA A 204 -10.63 -15.81 14.49
N GLY A 205 -9.34 -15.94 14.62
CA GLY A 205 -8.47 -16.25 13.50
C GLY A 205 -7.13 -16.78 13.93
N SER A 206 -6.35 -17.15 12.94
CA SER A 206 -4.99 -17.63 13.14
C SER A 206 -4.06 -17.03 12.11
N TYR A 207 -2.76 -17.07 12.40
CA TYR A 207 -1.74 -16.64 11.45
C TYR A 207 -0.48 -17.50 11.57
N ASP A 208 0.25 -17.61 10.46
CA ASP A 208 1.56 -18.22 10.40
C ASP A 208 2.55 -17.27 9.76
N VAL A 209 3.67 -17.02 10.42
CA VAL A 209 4.71 -16.08 9.96
C VAL A 209 5.93 -16.87 9.52
N GLN A 210 6.30 -16.71 8.26
CA GLN A 210 7.50 -17.32 7.69
C GLN A 210 8.76 -16.46 7.96
N PRO A 211 9.96 -17.04 7.98
CA PRO A 211 11.19 -16.28 8.24
C PRO A 211 11.46 -15.15 7.25
N ASP A 212 10.93 -15.22 6.04
CA ASP A 212 10.99 -14.19 5.01
C ASP A 212 9.92 -13.11 5.13
N CYS A 213 9.22 -13.08 6.27
CA CYS A 213 8.16 -12.12 6.61
C CYS A 213 6.83 -12.29 5.86
N PHE A 214 6.66 -13.31 5.04
CA PHE A 214 5.34 -13.68 4.57
C PHE A 214 4.47 -14.22 5.70
N VAL A 215 3.18 -13.95 5.59
CA VAL A 215 2.18 -14.38 6.58
C VAL A 215 0.98 -14.97 5.87
N GLY A 216 0.55 -16.12 6.32
CA GLY A 216 -0.79 -16.65 6.09
C GLY A 216 -1.70 -16.19 7.22
N LEU A 217 -2.81 -15.51 6.89
CA LEU A 217 -3.84 -15.12 7.85
C LEU A 217 -5.14 -15.84 7.53
N VAL A 218 -5.86 -16.26 8.55
CA VAL A 218 -7.19 -16.85 8.44
C VAL A 218 -8.12 -16.17 9.44
N LEU A 219 -9.26 -15.67 8.95
CA LEU A 219 -10.36 -15.18 9.79
C LEU A 219 -11.55 -16.14 9.67
N GLU A 220 -12.18 -16.46 10.79
CA GLU A 220 -13.34 -17.33 10.86
C GLU A 220 -14.62 -16.51 11.03
N LEU A 221 -15.50 -16.55 10.02
CA LEU A 221 -16.78 -15.86 10.04
C LEU A 221 -17.90 -16.82 10.42
N PRO A 222 -18.84 -16.42 11.28
CA PRO A 222 -20.07 -17.15 11.51
C PRO A 222 -20.89 -17.24 10.21
N ALA A 223 -21.17 -18.45 9.75
CA ALA A 223 -21.93 -18.68 8.49
C ALA A 223 -23.41 -19.08 8.75
N GLY A 224 -23.89 -18.84 9.97
CA GLY A 224 -25.22 -19.24 10.42
C GLY A 224 -25.27 -20.69 10.93
N GLY A 225 -26.06 -20.94 11.98
CA GLY A 225 -26.05 -22.19 12.71
C GLY A 225 -24.67 -22.43 13.36
N ASN A 226 -24.19 -23.67 13.33
CA ASN A 226 -22.85 -24.04 13.85
C ASN A 226 -21.78 -24.10 12.75
N LYS A 227 -21.98 -23.42 11.62
CA LYS A 227 -21.01 -23.39 10.52
C LYS A 227 -20.17 -22.14 10.57
N THR A 228 -18.89 -22.27 10.23
CA THR A 228 -17.97 -21.15 10.01
C THR A 228 -17.53 -21.15 8.55
N THR A 229 -17.37 -19.96 7.99
CA THR A 229 -16.69 -19.72 6.73
C THR A 229 -15.33 -19.11 7.02
N LYS A 230 -14.30 -19.49 6.30
CA LYS A 230 -12.96 -18.97 6.48
C LYS A 230 -12.63 -17.99 5.36
N MET A 231 -12.01 -16.87 5.73
CA MET A 231 -11.34 -15.98 4.80
C MET A 231 -9.84 -16.17 4.93
N HIS A 232 -9.18 -16.36 3.81
CA HIS A 232 -7.75 -16.57 3.75
C HIS A 232 -7.06 -15.34 3.16
N PHE A 233 -5.93 -14.97 3.77
CA PHE A 233 -5.12 -13.85 3.29
C PHE A 233 -3.66 -14.27 3.18
N ARG A 234 -3.01 -13.77 2.13
CA ARG A 234 -1.55 -13.73 2.06
C ARG A 234 -1.10 -12.33 2.39
N ALA A 235 -0.12 -12.23 3.27
CA ALA A 235 0.34 -10.97 3.80
C ALA A 235 1.86 -10.91 3.89
N ILE A 236 2.39 -9.72 4.12
CA ILE A 236 3.80 -9.47 4.43
C ILE A 236 3.92 -8.46 5.56
N VAL A 237 4.77 -8.78 6.53
CA VAL A 237 5.11 -7.87 7.65
C VAL A 237 6.16 -6.89 7.18
N VAL A 238 5.91 -5.61 7.40
CA VAL A 238 6.80 -4.52 7.01
C VAL A 238 6.97 -3.50 8.13
N ASP A 239 7.83 -2.54 7.93
CA ASP A 239 8.08 -1.41 8.84
C ASP A 239 8.35 -1.85 10.29
N ASN A 240 9.20 -2.85 10.46
CA ASN A 240 9.57 -3.44 11.77
C ASN A 240 8.35 -3.98 12.56
N GLY A 241 7.44 -4.66 11.90
CA GLY A 241 6.25 -5.24 12.53
C GLY A 241 5.10 -4.25 12.77
N ARG A 242 5.26 -2.99 12.36
CA ARG A 242 4.24 -1.96 12.57
C ARG A 242 3.16 -1.93 11.49
N GLU A 243 3.41 -2.58 10.37
CA GLU A 243 2.46 -2.63 9.28
C GLU A 243 2.42 -4.04 8.67
N VAL A 244 1.23 -4.48 8.27
CA VAL A 244 1.02 -5.69 7.50
C VAL A 244 0.23 -5.33 6.26
N LEU A 245 0.76 -5.71 5.11
CA LEU A 245 0.13 -5.54 3.81
C LEU A 245 -0.39 -6.91 3.37
N ALA A 246 -1.67 -7.02 3.05
CA ALA A 246 -2.29 -8.30 2.75
C ALA A 246 -3.27 -8.22 1.58
N MET A 247 -3.50 -9.35 0.96
CA MET A 247 -4.57 -9.58 0.00
C MET A 247 -5.36 -10.82 0.37
N GLN A 248 -6.65 -10.82 0.11
CA GLN A 248 -7.46 -12.01 0.24
C GLN A 248 -7.11 -13.01 -0.87
N THR A 249 -7.05 -14.30 -0.51
CA THR A 249 -6.65 -15.37 -1.43
C THR A 249 -7.78 -16.35 -1.74
N ASP A 250 -8.99 -16.05 -1.29
CA ASP A 250 -10.16 -16.85 -1.68
C ASP A 250 -10.52 -16.54 -3.14
N PRO A 251 -10.84 -17.56 -3.96
CA PRO A 251 -11.26 -17.35 -5.34
C PRO A 251 -12.48 -16.41 -5.44
N GLY A 252 -12.51 -15.59 -6.46
CA GLY A 252 -13.59 -14.60 -6.65
C GLY A 252 -13.45 -13.36 -5.78
N THR A 253 -12.25 -13.03 -5.31
CA THR A 253 -12.01 -11.80 -4.56
C THR A 253 -10.82 -11.02 -5.11
N ALA A 254 -10.92 -9.69 -5.10
CA ALA A 254 -9.80 -8.76 -5.27
C ALA A 254 -9.89 -7.76 -4.11
N VAL A 255 -9.46 -8.19 -2.93
CA VAL A 255 -9.60 -7.46 -1.68
C VAL A 255 -8.22 -7.25 -1.07
N GLU A 256 -7.90 -5.98 -0.82
CA GLU A 256 -6.76 -5.59 0.01
C GLU A 256 -7.12 -5.62 1.49
N PHE A 257 -6.15 -5.95 2.31
CA PHE A 257 -6.29 -5.90 3.76
C PHE A 257 -5.01 -5.32 4.36
N ARG A 258 -5.16 -4.35 5.24
CA ARG A 258 -4.04 -3.64 5.83
C ARG A 258 -4.18 -3.56 7.34
N LEU A 259 -3.09 -3.86 8.03
CA LEU A 259 -2.98 -3.70 9.48
C LEU A 259 -1.93 -2.63 9.79
N ILE A 260 -2.25 -1.70 10.68
CA ILE A 260 -1.32 -0.66 11.14
C ILE A 260 -1.30 -0.69 12.66
N ALA A 261 -0.11 -0.84 13.26
CA ALA A 261 0.05 -0.88 14.71
C ALA A 261 -0.55 0.37 15.37
N LYS A 262 -1.25 0.11 16.48
CA LYS A 262 -1.95 1.12 17.27
C LYS A 262 -0.99 1.91 18.15
#